data_c283134f99b03263a0af43f0c364cb8c
#
_entry.id   c283134f99b03263a0af43f0c364cb8c
#
_cell.length_a   1.000
_cell.length_b   1.000
_cell.length_c   1.000
_cell.angle_alpha   90.00
_cell.angle_beta   90.00
_cell.angle_gamma   90.00
#
_symmetry.space_group_name_H-M   'P 1'
#
loop_
_entity.id
_entity.type
_entity.pdbx_description
1 polymer ?
#
loop_
_entity_poly.entity_id
_entity_poly.type
_entity_poly.pdbx_seq_one_letter_code
_entity_poly.pdbx_strand_id
1 'polypeptide(L)'
;VYYPEELVEEVRARNDIVDVISGYVTLKKKGSNYWGCCPFHNEKTPSFSVSSNKQMYYCFGCHASGNVYTFLMKYENDTFPEAIKILADRXXXXXXXX
;
A
#
# COMPACT_ATOMS: atom_id res chain seq x y z
N VAL A 1 5.09 1.79 -20.86
CA VAL A 1 5.67 0.57 -20.32
C VAL A 1 4.54 -0.36 -19.87
N TYR A 2 4.62 -1.60 -20.30
CA TYR A 2 3.58 -2.57 -20.01
C TYR A 2 4.07 -3.59 -19.00
N TYR A 3 3.28 -3.81 -17.96
CA TYR A 3 3.58 -4.82 -16.95
C TYR A 3 2.54 -5.92 -17.04
N PRO A 4 2.94 -7.17 -17.24
CA PRO A 4 1.97 -8.26 -17.29
C PRO A 4 1.28 -8.46 -15.94
N GLU A 5 0.08 -9.01 -15.99
CA GLU A 5 -0.70 -9.20 -14.78
C GLU A 5 0.01 -10.13 -13.80
N GLU A 6 0.76 -11.09 -14.33
CA GLU A 6 1.51 -12.00 -13.46
C GLU A 6 2.55 -11.25 -12.65
N LEU A 7 3.23 -10.29 -13.27
CA LEU A 7 4.22 -9.48 -12.55
C LEU A 7 3.54 -8.60 -11.51
N VAL A 8 2.41 -8.03 -11.87
CA VAL A 8 1.67 -7.18 -10.93
C VAL A 8 1.29 -7.99 -9.69
N GLU A 9 0.79 -9.19 -9.88
CA GLU A 9 0.40 -10.04 -8.75
C GLU A 9 1.62 -10.46 -7.93
N GLU A 10 2.72 -10.79 -8.58
CA GLU A 10 3.91 -11.20 -7.86
C GLU A 10 4.49 -10.06 -7.04
N VAL A 11 4.54 -8.88 -7.61
CA VAL A 11 5.05 -7.72 -6.89
C VAL A 11 4.17 -7.43 -5.68
N ARG A 12 2.87 -7.51 -5.85
CA ARG A 12 1.97 -7.28 -4.73
C ARG A 12 2.14 -8.35 -3.65
N ALA A 13 2.34 -9.59 -4.06
CA ALA A 13 2.51 -10.67 -3.09
C ALA A 13 3.80 -10.55 -2.31
N ARG A 14 4.84 -10.02 -2.93
CA ARG A 14 6.12 -9.84 -2.28
C ARG A 14 6.17 -8.61 -1.38
N ASN A 15 5.24 -7.70 -1.55
CA ASN A 15 5.20 -6.46 -0.77
C ASN A 15 3.96 -6.47 0.11
N ASP A 16 4.14 -6.84 1.37
CA ASP A 16 3.03 -6.81 2.32
C ASP A 16 2.55 -5.38 2.48
N ILE A 17 1.23 -5.17 2.36
CA ILE A 17 0.69 -3.83 2.43
C ILE A 17 1.00 -3.18 3.77
N VAL A 18 1.03 -3.97 4.85
CA VAL A 18 1.36 -3.43 6.16
C VAL A 18 2.81 -2.93 6.18
N ASP A 19 3.71 -3.70 5.59
CA ASP A 19 5.12 -3.28 5.52
C ASP A 19 5.29 -1.99 4.72
N VAL A 20 4.59 -1.92 3.59
CA VAL A 20 4.73 -0.75 2.73
C VAL A 20 4.17 0.49 3.43
N ILE A 21 2.96 0.37 3.95
CA ILE A 21 2.31 1.53 4.55
C ILE A 21 3.01 1.95 5.85
N SER A 22 3.54 0.99 6.60
CA SER A 22 4.20 1.34 7.86
C SER A 22 5.47 2.16 7.62
N GLY A 23 6.01 2.14 6.42
CA GLY A 23 7.13 3.00 6.07
C GLY A 23 6.72 4.45 5.86
N TYR A 24 5.45 4.70 5.64
CA TYR A 24 4.93 6.05 5.46
C TYR A 24 4.09 6.52 6.65
N VAL A 25 3.40 5.59 7.27
CA VAL A 25 2.46 5.91 8.35
C VAL A 25 2.77 5.00 9.52
N THR A 26 2.75 5.57 10.71
CA THR A 26 2.95 4.76 11.91
C THR A 26 1.68 3.95 12.17
N LEU A 27 1.81 2.62 12.16
CA LEU A 27 0.70 1.72 12.37
C LEU A 27 0.88 0.98 13.69
N LYS A 28 -0.23 0.72 14.36
CA LYS A 28 -0.24 -0.06 15.59
C LYS A 28 -1.17 -1.25 15.40
N LYS A 29 -0.68 -2.42 15.79
CA LYS A 29 -1.46 -3.63 15.65
C LYS A 29 -2.54 -3.69 16.71
N LYS A 30 -3.77 -3.94 16.27
CA LYS A 30 -4.89 -4.16 17.16
C LYS A 30 -5.69 -5.34 16.64
N GLY A 31 -5.63 -6.46 17.34
CA GLY A 31 -6.26 -7.66 16.83
C GLY A 31 -5.62 -8.12 15.55
N SER A 32 -6.42 -8.35 14.52
CA SER A 32 -5.90 -8.79 13.23
C SER A 32 -5.66 -7.62 12.26
N ASN A 33 -5.91 -6.40 12.69
CA ASN A 33 -5.75 -5.23 11.83
C ASN A 33 -4.71 -4.30 12.39
N TYR A 34 -4.26 -3.38 11.54
CA TYR A 34 -3.33 -2.33 11.94
C TYR A 34 -4.01 -0.98 11.81
N TRP A 35 -3.80 -0.11 12.79
CA TRP A 35 -4.50 1.16 12.85
C TRP A 35 -3.51 2.32 12.93
N GLY A 36 -3.87 3.42 12.33
CA GLY A 36 -3.05 4.60 12.35
C GLY A 36 -3.82 5.81 11.89
N CYS A 37 -3.14 6.95 11.82
CA CYS A 37 -3.74 8.17 11.32
C CYS A 37 -3.70 8.19 9.81
N CYS A 38 -4.79 8.64 9.19
CA CYS A 38 -4.89 8.66 7.75
C CYS A 38 -3.88 9.65 7.16
N PRO A 39 -3.06 9.23 6.20
CA PRO A 39 -2.08 10.13 5.61
C PRO A 39 -2.65 11.03 4.52
N PHE A 40 -3.90 10.79 4.11
CA PHE A 40 -4.49 11.55 3.02
C PHE A 40 -5.17 12.82 3.50
N HIS A 41 -5.36 12.95 4.79
CA HIS A 41 -5.90 14.18 5.36
C HIS A 41 -5.41 14.31 6.78
N ASN A 42 -5.50 15.52 7.33
CA ASN A 42 -5.06 15.77 8.70
C ASN A 42 -6.08 15.21 9.67
N GLU A 43 -5.68 14.16 10.37
CA GLU A 43 -6.57 13.52 11.32
C GLU A 43 -5.75 13.08 12.52
N LYS A 44 -6.24 13.39 13.71
CA LYS A 44 -5.52 13.02 14.92
C LYS A 44 -5.99 11.69 15.48
N THR A 45 -7.20 11.28 15.15
CA THR A 45 -7.71 10.00 15.61
C THR A 45 -7.29 8.89 14.64
N PRO A 46 -6.96 7.69 15.15
CA PRO A 46 -6.57 6.59 14.26
C PRO A 46 -7.80 5.98 13.59
N SER A 47 -8.10 6.49 12.40
CA SER A 47 -9.21 6.00 11.61
C SER A 47 -8.75 5.27 10.35
N PHE A 48 -7.45 5.09 10.17
CA PHE A 48 -6.89 4.41 9.00
C PHE A 48 -6.59 2.97 9.38
N SER A 49 -7.24 2.04 8.68
CA SER A 49 -7.14 0.63 9.01
C SER A 49 -6.49 -0.12 7.85
N VAL A 50 -5.59 -1.04 8.17
CA VAL A 50 -4.92 -1.86 7.18
C VAL A 50 -5.13 -3.32 7.55
N SER A 51 -5.59 -4.12 6.60
CA SER A 51 -5.83 -5.54 6.81
C SER A 51 -4.74 -6.35 6.12
N SER A 52 -3.96 -7.06 6.91
CA SER A 52 -2.92 -7.92 6.36
C SER A 52 -3.51 -9.13 5.64
N ASN A 53 -4.63 -9.64 6.15
CA ASN A 53 -5.27 -10.81 5.52
C ASN A 53 -5.79 -10.48 4.13
N LYS A 54 -6.41 -9.32 3.98
CA LYS A 54 -7.00 -8.92 2.70
C LYS A 54 -6.03 -8.12 1.86
N GLN A 55 -4.91 -7.70 2.42
CA GLN A 55 -3.94 -6.85 1.73
C GLN A 55 -4.61 -5.59 1.19
N MET A 56 -5.43 -4.98 2.05
CA MET A 56 -6.17 -3.78 1.70
C MET A 56 -6.17 -2.82 2.86
N TYR A 57 -6.42 -1.56 2.56
CA TYR A 57 -6.56 -0.54 3.58
C TYR A 57 -7.92 0.13 3.47
N TYR A 58 -8.34 0.74 4.55
CA TYR A 58 -9.59 1.48 4.58
C TYR A 58 -9.51 2.58 5.61
N CYS A 59 -9.86 3.78 5.20
CA CYS A 59 -9.89 4.93 6.11
C CYS A 59 -11.34 5.25 6.44
N PHE A 60 -11.68 5.13 7.71
CA PHE A 60 -13.06 5.41 8.13
C PHE A 60 -13.36 6.90 8.18
N GLY A 61 -12.33 7.73 8.13
CA GLY A 61 -12.52 9.16 8.11
C GLY A 61 -12.91 9.70 6.75
N CYS A 62 -12.16 9.34 5.74
CA CYS A 62 -12.42 9.83 4.38
C CYS A 62 -12.91 8.75 3.43
N HIS A 63 -13.08 7.53 3.93
CA HIS A 63 -13.60 6.41 3.15
C HIS A 63 -12.70 6.01 1.99
N ALA A 64 -11.42 6.32 2.09
CA ALA A 64 -10.47 5.88 1.09
C ALA A 64 -10.15 4.42 1.31
N SER A 65 -10.08 3.66 0.24
CA SER A 65 -9.78 2.23 0.35
C SER A 65 -9.07 1.77 -0.90
N GLY A 66 -8.44 0.61 -0.80
CA GLY A 66 -7.74 0.04 -1.92
C GLY A 66 -6.62 -0.87 -1.48
N ASN A 67 -5.77 -1.25 -2.44
CA ASN A 67 -4.64 -2.10 -2.15
C ASN A 67 -3.35 -1.26 -2.10
N VAL A 68 -2.21 -1.95 -2.10
CA VAL A 68 -0.94 -1.26 -1.95
C VAL A 68 -0.66 -0.32 -3.12
N TYR A 69 -1.09 -0.71 -4.34
CA TYR A 69 -0.88 0.17 -5.48
C TYR A 69 -1.72 1.43 -5.36
N THR A 70 -2.97 1.27 -4.94
CA THR A 70 -3.84 2.44 -4.75
C THR A 70 -3.26 3.38 -3.71
N PHE A 71 -2.71 2.83 -2.64
CA PHE A 71 -2.12 3.66 -1.60
C PHE A 71 -0.96 4.49 -2.15
N LEU A 72 -0.08 3.85 -2.90
CA LEU A 72 1.07 4.57 -3.43
C LEU A 72 0.66 5.62 -4.45
N MET A 73 -0.33 5.29 -5.28
CA MET A 73 -0.79 6.26 -6.27
C MET A 73 -1.38 7.50 -5.60
N LYS A 74 -2.07 7.30 -4.50
CA LYS A 74 -2.65 8.45 -3.79
C LYS A 74 -1.62 9.18 -2.94
N TYR A 75 -0.78 8.44 -2.24
CA TYR A 75 0.16 9.05 -1.31
C TYR A 75 1.29 9.76 -2.04
N GLU A 76 1.88 9.10 -3.03
CA GLU A 76 2.99 9.65 -3.80
C GLU A 76 2.54 10.43 -5.02
N ASN A 77 1.24 10.38 -5.32
CA ASN A 77 0.70 11.00 -6.53
C ASN A 77 1.36 10.41 -7.77
N ASP A 78 1.56 9.10 -7.76
CA ASP A 78 2.21 8.39 -8.85
C ASP A 78 1.18 7.74 -9.76
N THR A 79 1.66 7.34 -10.94
CA THR A 79 0.85 6.51 -11.82
C THR A 79 1.00 5.05 -11.43
N PHE A 80 0.15 4.20 -12.02
CA PHE A 80 0.21 2.76 -11.72
C PHE A 80 1.57 2.16 -12.07
N PRO A 81 2.14 2.43 -13.26
CA PRO A 81 3.47 1.88 -13.54
C PRO A 81 4.55 2.36 -12.57
N GLU A 82 4.45 3.59 -12.11
CA GLU A 82 5.42 4.10 -11.14
C GLU A 82 5.28 3.40 -9.80
N ALA A 83 4.03 3.11 -9.38
CA ALA A 83 3.83 2.37 -8.14
C ALA A 83 4.41 0.96 -8.24
N ILE A 84 4.22 0.30 -9.37
CA ILE A 84 4.79 -1.03 -9.56
C ILE A 84 6.32 -0.96 -9.50
N LYS A 85 6.91 0.04 -10.11
CA LYS A 85 8.37 0.16 -10.13
C LYS A 85 8.91 0.35 -8.72
N ILE A 86 8.24 1.17 -7.92
CA ILE A 86 8.68 1.39 -6.55
C ILE A 86 8.62 0.09 -5.76
N LEU A 87 7.53 -0.64 -5.87
CA LEU A 87 7.37 -1.88 -5.13
C LEU A 87 8.31 -2.96 -5.63
N ALA A 88 8.55 -3.04 -6.92
CA ALA A 88 9.48 -4.02 -7.47
C ALA A 88 10.90 -3.74 -6.98
N ASP A 89 11.26 -2.49 -6.85
CA ASP A 89 12.58 -2.13 -6.32
C ASP A 89 12.73 -2.58 -4.88
N ARG A 90 11.69 -2.50 -4.14
CA ARG A 90 11.77 -2.92 -2.74
C ARG A 90 12.02 -4.41 -2.60
N UNK A 91 11.51 -5.03 -3.49
CA UNK A 91 11.54 -6.38 -3.32
C UNK A 91 12.46 -7.03 -4.13
N UNK A 92 12.91 -6.33 -4.69
CA UNK A 92 13.71 -6.89 -5.35
C UNK A 92 13.19 -7.61 -6.31
N UNK A 93 12.48 -7.40 -6.50
CA UNK A 93 11.93 -8.02 -7.36
C UNK A 93 12.36 -7.56 -8.49
N UNK A 94 12.93 -7.72 -8.83
CA UNK A 94 13.38 -7.38 -9.84
C UNK A 94 12.46 -7.22 -10.75
N UNK A 95 12.24 -6.73 -10.87
CA UNK A 95 11.53 -6.55 -11.65
C UNK A 95 11.98 -6.41 -12.75
N UNK A 96 12.40 -6.79 -13.13
CA UNK A 96 12.83 -6.79 -14.00
C UNK A 96 12.20 -6.52 -14.89
N UNK A 97 11.92 -5.89 -14.94
CA UNK A 97 11.20 -5.54 -15.75
C UNK A 97 11.81 -5.42 -16.79
N UNK A 98 11.85 -5.88 -17.13
CA UNK A 98 12.40 -5.68 -18.16
C UNK A 98 11.99 -5.10 -18.68
#